data_9bdf0f2fe501d1cc8ecdf97f67cd0854
#
_entry.id   9bdf0f2fe501d1cc8ecdf97f67cd0854
#
_cell.length_a   1.000
_cell.length_b   1.000
_cell.length_c   1.000
_cell.angle_alpha   90.00
_cell.angle_beta   90.00
_cell.angle_gamma   90.00
#
_symmetry.space_group_name_H-M   'P 1'
#
loop_
_entity.id
_entity.type
_entity.pdbx_description
1 polymer ?
#
loop_
_entity_poly.entity_id
_entity_poly.type
_entity_poly.pdbx_seq_one_letter_code
_entity_poly.pdbx_strand_id
1 'polypeptide(L)'
;MNYIQRMRNLREDHDKTQQNIADILGTSQTMYARYERGANELPIHHLITLCEYYQVSADYLLGLSDQPGSPQKHTHSGYSSGKLY
;
A
#
# COMPACT_ATOMS: atom_id res chain seq x y z
N MET A 1 13.98 -2.54 -4.48
CA MET A 1 13.30 -1.24 -4.72
C MET A 1 12.70 -0.81 -3.40
N ASN A 2 12.78 0.49 -3.06
CA ASN A 2 12.17 0.94 -1.82
C ASN A 2 10.68 1.19 -2.01
N TYR A 3 9.96 1.31 -0.90
CA TYR A 3 8.51 1.40 -0.96
C TYR A 3 8.03 2.73 -1.58
N ILE A 4 8.82 3.78 -1.47
CA ILE A 4 8.46 5.08 -2.03
C ILE A 4 8.39 4.98 -3.55
N GLN A 5 9.41 4.40 -4.15
CA GLN A 5 9.44 4.20 -5.60
C GLN A 5 8.35 3.24 -6.06
N ARG A 6 8.13 2.16 -5.29
CA ARG A 6 7.09 1.18 -5.61
C ARG A 6 5.71 1.82 -5.57
N MET A 7 5.46 2.65 -4.57
CA MET A 7 4.19 3.34 -4.41
C MET A 7 3.92 4.25 -5.61
N ARG A 8 4.92 5.01 -6.04
CA ARG A 8 4.79 5.87 -7.21
C ARG A 8 4.57 5.05 -8.47
N ASN A 9 5.34 3.97 -8.65
CA ASN A 9 5.22 3.14 -9.84
C ASN A 9 3.83 2.53 -9.95
N LEU A 10 3.28 2.06 -8.84
CA LEU A 10 1.92 1.50 -8.85
C LEU A 10 0.91 2.54 -9.25
N ARG A 11 1.03 3.76 -8.73
CA ARG A 11 0.11 4.83 -9.09
C ARG A 11 0.18 5.14 -10.57
N GLU A 12 1.39 5.29 -11.10
CA GLU A 12 1.59 5.63 -12.51
C GLU A 12 1.13 4.49 -13.41
N ASP A 13 1.40 3.25 -13.03
CA ASP A 13 0.98 2.09 -13.82
C ASP A 13 -0.54 1.97 -13.90
N HIS A 14 -1.25 2.49 -12.91
CA HIS A 14 -2.72 2.50 -12.90
C HIS A 14 -3.30 3.80 -13.45
N ASP A 15 -2.46 4.65 -14.02
CA ASP A 15 -2.88 5.94 -14.63
C ASP A 15 -3.64 6.81 -13.64
N LYS A 16 -3.17 6.85 -12.38
CA LYS A 16 -3.81 7.65 -11.34
C LYS A 16 -2.96 8.86 -11.01
N THR A 17 -3.64 9.97 -10.69
CA THR A 17 -2.96 11.16 -10.20
C THR A 17 -2.74 11.03 -8.70
N GLN A 18 -1.88 11.90 -8.16
CA GLN A 18 -1.70 11.97 -6.71
C GLN A 18 -3.02 12.32 -6.02
N GLN A 19 -3.82 13.19 -6.63
CA GLN A 19 -5.12 13.55 -6.05
C GLN A 19 -6.06 12.35 -6.00
N ASN A 20 -6.06 11.52 -7.05
CA ASN A 20 -6.89 10.31 -7.06
C ASN A 20 -6.56 9.41 -5.88
N ILE A 21 -5.28 9.19 -5.65
CA ILE A 21 -4.86 8.31 -4.56
C ILE A 21 -5.11 8.96 -3.20
N ALA A 22 -4.87 10.28 -3.11
CA ALA A 22 -5.16 11.00 -1.86
C ALA A 22 -6.64 10.84 -1.48
N ASP A 23 -7.53 10.94 -2.48
CA ASP A 23 -8.97 10.78 -2.24
C ASP A 23 -9.29 9.36 -1.73
N ILE A 24 -8.66 8.35 -2.31
CA ILE A 24 -8.84 6.96 -1.88
C ILE A 24 -8.39 6.78 -0.45
N LEU A 25 -7.30 7.42 -0.06
CA LEU A 25 -6.77 7.33 1.29
C LEU A 25 -7.48 8.25 2.29
N GLY A 26 -8.31 9.17 1.81
CA GLY A 26 -8.97 10.11 2.69
C GLY A 26 -8.03 11.18 3.23
N THR A 27 -7.00 11.55 2.46
CA THR A 27 -6.04 12.57 2.86
C THR A 27 -5.95 13.63 1.76
N SER A 28 -5.13 14.66 1.98
CA SER A 28 -4.95 15.72 1.00
C SER A 28 -3.91 15.33 -0.05
N GLN A 29 -4.01 15.94 -1.23
CA GLN A 29 -3.00 15.72 -2.27
C GLN A 29 -1.61 16.16 -1.77
N THR A 30 -1.55 17.26 -1.03
CA THR A 30 -0.30 17.74 -0.46
C THR A 30 0.33 16.69 0.46
N MET A 31 -0.48 16.08 1.33
CA MET A 31 0.04 15.06 2.23
C MET A 31 0.47 13.82 1.47
N TYR A 32 -0.33 13.38 0.49
CA TYR A 32 0.05 12.20 -0.30
C TYR A 32 1.36 12.45 -1.05
N ALA A 33 1.53 13.66 -1.61
CA ALA A 33 2.78 14.01 -2.28
C ALA A 33 3.98 13.90 -1.34
N ARG A 34 3.79 14.21 -0.06
CA ARG A 34 4.85 14.07 0.95
C ARG A 34 5.23 12.61 1.17
N TYR A 35 4.25 11.71 1.11
CA TYR A 35 4.55 10.28 1.19
C TYR A 35 5.40 9.84 -0.01
N GLU A 36 5.06 10.31 -1.21
CA GLU A 36 5.80 9.91 -2.42
C GLU A 36 7.20 10.52 -2.50
N ARG A 37 7.47 11.58 -1.73
CA ARG A 37 8.80 12.17 -1.66
C ARG A 37 9.62 11.60 -0.51
N GLY A 38 9.01 10.81 0.35
CA GLY A 38 9.67 10.33 1.55
C GLY A 38 9.79 11.38 2.64
N ALA A 39 9.09 12.52 2.51
CA ALA A 39 9.09 13.57 3.53
C ALA A 39 8.34 13.14 4.79
N ASN A 40 7.35 12.26 4.63
CA ASN A 40 6.61 11.67 5.74
C ASN A 40 6.48 10.19 5.48
N GLU A 41 6.53 9.40 6.55
CA GLU A 41 6.31 7.96 6.42
C GLU A 41 4.84 7.68 6.17
N LEU A 42 4.58 6.66 5.36
CA LEU A 42 3.22 6.24 5.05
C LEU A 42 2.63 5.55 6.29
N PRO A 43 1.51 6.04 6.83
CA PRO A 43 0.87 5.34 7.94
C PRO A 43 0.43 3.93 7.54
N ILE A 44 0.43 3.03 8.52
CA ILE A 44 0.09 1.64 8.25
C ILE A 44 -1.33 1.48 7.71
N HIS A 45 -2.29 2.26 8.21
CA HIS A 45 -3.65 2.15 7.70
C HIS A 45 -3.75 2.56 6.23
N HIS A 46 -2.89 3.49 5.77
CA HIS A 46 -2.83 3.83 4.34
C HIS A 46 -2.15 2.72 3.55
N LEU A 47 -1.12 2.08 4.12
CA LEU A 47 -0.48 0.94 3.49
C LEU A 47 -1.51 -0.17 3.21
N ILE A 48 -2.32 -0.49 4.20
CA ILE A 48 -3.34 -1.51 4.05
C ILE A 48 -4.32 -1.14 2.93
N THR A 49 -4.78 0.11 2.92
CA THR A 49 -5.71 0.59 1.89
C THR A 49 -5.10 0.47 0.50
N LEU A 50 -3.83 0.84 0.36
CA LEU A 50 -3.16 0.77 -0.95
C LEU A 50 -3.00 -0.67 -1.41
N CYS A 51 -2.64 -1.58 -0.51
CA CYS A 51 -2.54 -3.00 -0.87
C CYS A 51 -3.87 -3.53 -1.37
N GLU A 52 -4.95 -3.16 -0.71
CA GLU A 52 -6.29 -3.58 -1.11
C GLU A 52 -6.70 -2.94 -2.43
N TYR A 53 -6.40 -1.67 -2.60
CA TYR A 53 -6.77 -0.95 -3.82
C TYR A 53 -6.03 -1.50 -5.04
N TYR A 54 -4.72 -1.69 -4.91
CA TYR A 54 -3.90 -2.18 -6.02
C TYR A 54 -3.93 -3.69 -6.15
N GLN A 55 -4.50 -4.40 -5.17
CA GLN A 55 -4.56 -5.86 -5.15
C GLN A 55 -3.15 -6.45 -5.18
N VAL A 56 -2.30 -5.96 -4.32
CA VAL A 56 -0.93 -6.45 -4.16
C VAL A 56 -0.66 -6.76 -2.70
N SER A 57 0.36 -7.56 -2.45
CA SER A 57 0.77 -7.89 -1.08
C SER A 57 1.50 -6.72 -0.44
N ALA A 58 1.53 -6.69 0.89
CA ALA A 58 2.32 -5.70 1.61
C ALA A 58 3.81 -5.86 1.31
N ASP A 59 4.28 -7.11 1.17
CA ASP A 59 5.68 -7.36 0.84
C ASP A 59 6.04 -6.67 -0.47
N TYR A 60 5.17 -6.78 -1.47
CA TYR A 60 5.42 -6.15 -2.75
C TYR A 60 5.44 -4.63 -2.62
N LEU A 61 4.44 -4.05 -1.95
CA LEU A 61 4.37 -2.60 -1.80
C LEU A 61 5.57 -2.07 -1.03
N LEU A 62 6.02 -2.82 -0.02
CA LEU A 62 7.17 -2.40 0.80
C LEU A 62 8.51 -2.61 0.11
N GLY A 63 8.51 -3.24 -1.07
CA GLY A 63 9.75 -3.49 -1.81
C GLY A 63 10.51 -4.70 -1.32
N LEU A 64 9.89 -5.55 -0.52
CA LEU A 64 10.51 -6.75 0.03
C LEU A 64 10.36 -7.95 -0.90
N SER A 65 9.53 -7.83 -1.92
CA SER A 65 9.30 -8.89 -2.90
C SER A 65 9.11 -8.25 -4.28
N ASP A 66 9.54 -8.96 -5.33
CA ASP A 66 9.30 -8.53 -6.70
C ASP A 66 8.04 -9.18 -7.28
N GLN A 67 7.37 -10.02 -6.50
CA GLN A 67 6.14 -10.68 -6.93
C GLN A 67 4.95 -9.92 -6.34
N PRO A 68 4.04 -9.40 -7.19
CA PRO A 68 2.93 -8.60 -6.68
C PRO A 68 2.06 -9.35 -5.68
N GLY A 69 1.81 -10.63 -5.92
CA GLY A 69 0.94 -11.40 -5.05
C GLY A 69 -0.46 -10.79 -5.00
N SER A 70 -1.15 -11.07 -3.91
CA SER A 70 -2.44 -10.46 -3.64
C SER A 70 -2.51 -10.19 -2.14
N PRO A 71 -3.43 -9.32 -1.71
CA PRO A 71 -3.56 -9.04 -0.28
C PRO A 71 -3.91 -10.33 0.47
N GLN A 72 -3.37 -10.44 1.70
CA GLN A 72 -3.64 -11.56 2.56
C GLN A 72 -5.11 -11.51 2.97
N LYS A 73 -5.82 -12.61 2.80
CA LYS A 73 -7.21 -12.68 3.22
C LYS A 73 -7.27 -13.09 4.69
N HIS A 74 -7.97 -12.33 5.49
CA HIS A 74 -8.15 -12.63 6.92
C HIS A 74 -9.45 -13.40 7.07
N THR A 75 -9.37 -14.63 6.76
CA THR A 75 -10.54 -15.46 6.94
C THR A 75 -10.49 -16.06 8.33
N HIS A 76 -10.21 -16.29 8.58
CA HIS A 76 -9.94 -16.86 9.42
C HIS A 76 -9.60 -17.67 9.87
N SER A 77 -9.74 -17.89 9.48
CA SER A 77 -9.41 -18.66 9.76
C SER A 77 -8.55 -18.95 10.31
N GLY A 78 -8.60 -18.97 10.49
CA GLY A 78 -7.87 -19.25 11.03
C GLY A 78 -7.14 -19.06 11.47
N TYR A 79 -7.00 -18.92 11.25
CA TYR A 79 -6.05 -18.83 11.66
C TYR A 79 -5.86 -18.57 12.65
N SER A 80 -6.27 -18.64 12.75
CA SER A 80 -6.00 -18.58 13.55
C SER A 80 -5.59 -18.46 14.31
N SER A 81 -5.57 -18.37 14.25
CA SER A 81 -5.00 -18.46 14.85
C SER A 81 -4.62 -18.36 15.65
N GLY A 82 -4.83 -18.26 15.79
CA GLY A 82 -4.38 -18.23 16.65
C GLY A 82 -3.64 -18.72 17.02
N LYS A 83 -3.47 -19.15 16.68
CA LYS A 83 -2.58 -19.62 17.20
C LYS A 83 -1.52 -19.13 17.47
N LEU A 84 -1.32 -18.63 17.47
CA LEU A 84 -0.40 -18.20 17.80
C LEU A 84 -0.07 -17.89 18.77
N TYR A 85 -0.11 -17.86 19.08
CA TYR A 85 0.18 -17.51 19.99
C TYR A 85 0.37 -17.76 20.76
#